data_651a1cd005ab6f151b265f007be47f87
#
_entry.id   651a1cd005ab6f151b265f007be47f87
#
_cell.length_a   1.000
_cell.length_b   1.000
_cell.length_c   1.000
_cell.angle_alpha   90.00
_cell.angle_beta   90.00
_cell.angle_gamma   90.00
#
_symmetry.space_group_name_H-M   'P 1'
#
loop_
_entity.id
_entity.type
_entity.pdbx_description
1 polymer ?
#
loop_
_entity_poly.entity_id
_entity_poly.type
_entity_poly.pdbx_seq_one_letter_code
_entity_poly.pdbx_strand_id
1 'polypeptide(L)'
;LDGANLTENAAKLTDIKCSKQYLMYVLMSSIAQDHFCSRFHQVAQPKLSLETASSTLIPLPPYGEQLRIAEELDGWLGVVVSVEDDLSELTNYVRKTKSKILDLAISGKLVLQNPNNEPAIELLKRINPAFKPCDNSHYENLPFEIPSTWVWVSHNDMLEISGGAQPPKSEFSEIMKPGYIRLYQIRDYGEKPIPIYIPLSTASKTTVKGDILLARYGGSLGKVFIAEDGAYCVATGVVVLCLR
;
A
#
# COMPACT_ATOMS: atom_id res chain seq x y z
N LEU A 1 27.40 -20.82 -5.06
CA LEU A 1 28.17 -19.93 -4.20
C LEU A 1 29.37 -20.66 -3.59
N ASP A 2 30.12 -21.41 -4.41
CA ASP A 2 31.36 -22.05 -3.97
C ASP A 2 32.38 -20.97 -3.59
N GLY A 3 32.97 -21.10 -2.38
CA GLY A 3 33.96 -20.16 -1.89
C GLY A 3 33.43 -18.92 -1.16
N ALA A 4 32.11 -18.83 -0.91
CA ALA A 4 31.56 -17.71 -0.14
C ALA A 4 31.97 -17.79 1.35
N ASN A 5 32.42 -16.68 1.92
CA ASN A 5 32.72 -16.56 3.33
C ASN A 5 31.42 -16.35 4.14
N LEU A 6 31.32 -17.05 5.28
CA LEU A 6 30.26 -16.83 6.25
C LEU A 6 30.56 -15.62 7.12
N THR A 7 29.57 -14.81 7.38
CA THR A 7 29.65 -13.74 8.38
C THR A 7 29.42 -14.31 9.80
N GLU A 8 29.77 -13.56 10.81
CA GLU A 8 29.59 -13.96 12.23
C GLU A 8 28.11 -14.24 12.63
N ASN A 9 27.15 -13.78 11.83
CA ASN A 9 25.74 -13.96 12.08
C ASN A 9 25.13 -15.19 11.38
N ALA A 10 25.95 -15.99 10.71
CA ALA A 10 25.53 -17.21 10.03
C ALA A 10 26.23 -18.44 10.61
N ALA A 11 25.49 -19.53 10.81
CA ALA A 11 26.03 -20.82 11.19
C ALA A 11 25.99 -21.80 10.01
N LYS A 12 27.05 -22.61 9.85
CA LYS A 12 27.13 -23.66 8.83
C LYS A 12 26.97 -25.01 9.51
N LEU A 13 26.07 -25.82 9.00
CA LEU A 13 25.94 -27.23 9.39
C LEU A 13 26.88 -28.08 8.54
N THR A 14 27.77 -28.82 9.18
CA THR A 14 28.74 -29.69 8.52
C THR A 14 28.63 -31.11 9.06
N ASP A 15 29.24 -32.08 8.36
CA ASP A 15 29.27 -33.49 8.76
C ASP A 15 27.87 -34.10 9.02
N ILE A 16 26.91 -33.75 8.14
CA ILE A 16 25.51 -34.17 8.25
C ILE A 16 25.41 -35.68 8.02
N LYS A 17 24.89 -36.41 8.99
CA LYS A 17 24.75 -37.87 8.98
C LYS A 17 23.36 -38.37 8.52
N CYS A 18 22.49 -37.49 8.04
CA CYS A 18 21.16 -37.77 7.53
C CYS A 18 20.97 -37.17 6.14
N SER A 19 19.80 -37.33 5.52
CA SER A 19 19.45 -36.61 4.29
C SER A 19 19.47 -35.11 4.54
N LYS A 20 20.27 -34.38 3.76
CA LYS A 20 20.37 -32.90 3.86
C LYS A 20 19.05 -32.21 3.60
N GLN A 21 18.31 -32.70 2.63
CA GLN A 21 17.01 -32.18 2.24
C GLN A 21 15.96 -32.41 3.31
N TYR A 22 15.90 -33.62 3.88
CA TYR A 22 15.05 -33.92 5.04
C TYR A 22 15.39 -33.01 6.22
N LEU A 23 16.67 -32.88 6.57
CA LEU A 23 17.12 -31.98 7.64
C LEU A 23 16.71 -30.53 7.41
N MET A 24 16.82 -30.05 6.17
CA MET A 24 16.37 -28.70 5.81
C MET A 24 14.88 -28.52 6.14
N TYR A 25 14.02 -29.46 5.75
CA TYR A 25 12.60 -29.40 6.05
C TYR A 25 12.28 -29.47 7.53
N VAL A 26 12.98 -30.33 8.29
CA VAL A 26 12.83 -30.37 9.74
C VAL A 26 13.17 -29.03 10.38
N LEU A 27 14.26 -28.41 9.95
CA LEU A 27 14.66 -27.10 10.47
C LEU A 27 13.70 -25.97 10.07
N MET A 28 13.01 -26.09 8.94
CA MET A 28 11.95 -25.17 8.52
C MET A 28 10.62 -25.40 9.25
N SER A 29 10.44 -26.54 9.89
CA SER A 29 9.18 -26.87 10.58
C SER A 29 8.93 -25.99 11.80
N SER A 30 7.65 -25.84 12.18
CA SER A 30 7.27 -25.11 13.40
C SER A 30 7.97 -25.63 14.65
N ILE A 31 8.16 -26.94 14.77
CA ILE A 31 8.84 -27.56 15.92
C ILE A 31 10.26 -27.00 16.12
N ALA A 32 11.05 -26.92 15.05
CA ALA A 32 12.39 -26.36 15.12
C ALA A 32 12.36 -24.84 15.28
N GLN A 33 11.50 -24.16 14.53
CA GLN A 33 11.38 -22.70 14.58
C GLN A 33 10.88 -22.20 15.93
N ASP A 34 9.92 -22.88 16.55
CA ASP A 34 9.42 -22.55 17.89
C ASP A 34 10.52 -22.74 18.94
N HIS A 35 11.35 -23.79 18.80
CA HIS A 35 12.50 -23.99 19.69
C HIS A 35 13.54 -22.86 19.52
N PHE A 36 13.82 -22.44 18.30
CA PHE A 36 14.73 -21.33 18.02
C PHE A 36 14.19 -20.01 18.58
N CYS A 37 12.88 -19.79 18.52
CA CYS A 37 12.22 -18.57 18.98
C CYS A 37 11.86 -18.57 20.48
N SER A 38 11.80 -19.73 21.15
CA SER A 38 11.31 -19.86 22.52
C SER A 38 12.11 -19.07 23.58
N ARG A 39 13.34 -18.68 23.29
CA ARG A 39 14.21 -17.93 24.19
C ARG A 39 14.32 -16.43 23.85
N PHE A 40 13.52 -15.94 22.91
CA PHE A 40 13.54 -14.51 22.51
C PHE A 40 12.55 -13.69 23.34
N HIS A 41 12.74 -13.62 24.63
CA HIS A 41 11.97 -12.71 25.48
C HIS A 41 12.67 -11.34 25.52
N GLN A 42 12.05 -10.33 24.87
CA GLN A 42 12.30 -8.90 25.08
C GLN A 42 13.67 -8.32 24.67
N VAL A 43 14.34 -8.81 23.65
CA VAL A 43 15.60 -8.20 23.14
C VAL A 43 15.36 -7.52 21.78
N ALA A 44 15.90 -6.32 21.61
CA ALA A 44 15.75 -5.53 20.37
C ALA A 44 16.33 -6.22 19.11
N GLN A 45 17.24 -7.18 19.29
CA GLN A 45 17.78 -8.04 18.22
C GLN A 45 17.90 -9.49 18.73
N PRO A 46 16.99 -10.38 18.34
CA PRO A 46 17.07 -11.78 18.72
C PRO A 46 18.27 -12.47 18.07
N LYS A 47 19.05 -13.20 18.87
CA LYS A 47 20.20 -14.01 18.42
C LYS A 47 19.99 -15.47 18.76
N LEU A 48 20.04 -16.36 17.77
CA LEU A 48 20.09 -17.81 17.99
C LEU A 48 21.51 -18.21 18.39
N SER A 49 21.69 -18.74 19.61
CA SER A 49 22.99 -19.26 20.03
C SER A 49 23.31 -20.60 19.35
N LEU A 50 24.60 -20.88 19.14
CA LEU A 50 25.03 -22.17 18.59
C LEU A 50 24.65 -23.34 19.53
N GLU A 51 24.63 -23.10 20.83
CA GLU A 51 24.17 -24.08 21.82
C GLU A 51 22.69 -24.42 21.65
N THR A 52 21.83 -23.41 21.49
CA THR A 52 20.40 -23.62 21.23
C THR A 52 20.17 -24.35 19.90
N ALA A 53 20.90 -23.95 18.85
CA ALA A 53 20.81 -24.62 17.56
C ALA A 53 21.26 -26.07 17.62
N SER A 54 22.35 -26.39 18.37
CA SER A 54 22.88 -27.74 18.49
C SER A 54 22.04 -28.66 19.42
N SER A 55 21.31 -28.10 20.36
CA SER A 55 20.43 -28.85 21.29
C SER A 55 19.02 -29.09 20.75
N THR A 56 18.72 -28.63 19.54
CA THR A 56 17.41 -28.83 18.92
C THR A 56 17.15 -30.31 18.64
N LEU A 57 16.08 -30.83 19.18
CA LEU A 57 15.67 -32.22 18.94
C LEU A 57 15.01 -32.30 17.56
N ILE A 58 15.45 -33.28 16.77
CA ILE A 58 14.88 -33.56 15.45
C ILE A 58 14.39 -35.02 15.41
N PRO A 59 13.21 -35.32 14.84
CA PRO A 59 12.81 -36.69 14.58
C PRO A 59 13.71 -37.28 13.48
N LEU A 60 14.17 -38.50 13.65
CA LEU A 60 15.06 -39.15 12.69
C LEU A 60 14.49 -40.48 12.21
N PRO A 61 13.76 -40.50 11.06
CA PRO A 61 13.30 -41.73 10.45
C PRO A 61 14.45 -42.56 9.85
N PRO A 62 14.22 -43.82 9.47
CA PRO A 62 15.15 -44.59 8.65
C PRO A 62 15.53 -43.80 7.35
N TYR A 63 16.78 -43.95 6.88
CA TYR A 63 17.29 -43.13 5.79
C TYR A 63 16.44 -43.15 4.52
N GLY A 64 15.94 -44.33 4.12
CA GLY A 64 15.06 -44.45 2.94
C GLY A 64 13.71 -43.72 3.12
N GLU A 65 13.24 -43.60 4.38
CA GLU A 65 12.03 -42.81 4.66
C GLU A 65 12.30 -41.31 4.65
N GLN A 66 13.45 -40.85 5.11
CA GLN A 66 13.89 -39.45 4.98
C GLN A 66 13.87 -38.99 3.54
N LEU A 67 14.33 -39.83 2.59
CA LEU A 67 14.34 -39.51 1.16
C LEU A 67 12.91 -39.37 0.62
N ARG A 68 12.01 -40.33 0.94
CA ARG A 68 10.62 -40.27 0.49
C ARG A 68 9.87 -39.07 1.07
N ILE A 69 10.08 -38.75 2.35
CA ILE A 69 9.49 -37.55 2.97
C ILE A 69 9.98 -36.29 2.27
N ALA A 70 11.27 -36.20 1.97
CA ALA A 70 11.83 -35.04 1.30
C ALA A 70 11.25 -34.87 -0.13
N GLU A 71 11.13 -35.97 -0.89
CA GLU A 71 10.54 -35.96 -2.22
C GLU A 71 9.07 -35.54 -2.22
N GLU A 72 8.27 -36.06 -1.29
CA GLU A 72 6.86 -35.67 -1.14
C GLU A 72 6.73 -34.19 -0.75
N LEU A 73 7.57 -33.70 0.17
CA LEU A 73 7.57 -32.29 0.56
C LEU A 73 7.97 -31.37 -0.58
N ASP A 74 8.96 -31.75 -1.42
CA ASP A 74 9.29 -31.01 -2.62
C ASP A 74 8.10 -30.88 -3.57
N GLY A 75 7.35 -31.95 -3.77
CA GLY A 75 6.14 -31.96 -4.58
C GLY A 75 5.07 -30.99 -4.03
N TRP A 76 4.73 -31.12 -2.76
CA TRP A 76 3.70 -30.30 -2.15
C TRP A 76 4.10 -28.82 -2.04
N LEU A 77 5.32 -28.53 -1.64
CA LEU A 77 5.80 -27.15 -1.56
C LEU A 77 5.92 -26.51 -2.95
N GLY A 78 6.27 -27.30 -3.98
CA GLY A 78 6.25 -26.85 -5.38
C GLY A 78 4.84 -26.40 -5.82
N VAL A 79 3.80 -27.15 -5.42
CA VAL A 79 2.40 -26.74 -5.68
C VAL A 79 2.06 -25.46 -4.93
N VAL A 80 2.47 -25.31 -3.67
CA VAL A 80 2.22 -24.08 -2.88
C VAL A 80 2.86 -22.88 -3.56
N VAL A 81 4.13 -22.98 -3.94
CA VAL A 81 4.84 -21.91 -4.67
C VAL A 81 4.13 -21.53 -5.96
N SER A 82 3.68 -22.54 -6.75
CA SER A 82 2.92 -22.28 -7.99
C SER A 82 1.64 -21.49 -7.72
N VAL A 83 0.90 -21.83 -6.66
CA VAL A 83 -0.33 -21.10 -6.27
C VAL A 83 -0.02 -19.67 -5.82
N GLU A 84 1.08 -19.46 -5.08
CA GLU A 84 1.51 -18.12 -4.67
C GLU A 84 1.88 -17.25 -5.87
N ASP A 85 2.59 -17.82 -6.86
CA ASP A 85 2.94 -17.15 -8.11
C ASP A 85 1.69 -16.79 -8.92
N ASP A 86 0.75 -17.71 -9.09
CA ASP A 86 -0.52 -17.49 -9.79
C ASP A 86 -1.34 -16.37 -9.10
N LEU A 87 -1.38 -16.35 -7.75
CA LEU A 87 -2.07 -15.31 -6.99
C LEU A 87 -1.42 -13.93 -7.18
N SER A 88 -0.09 -13.89 -7.22
CA SER A 88 0.68 -12.68 -7.50
C SER A 88 0.39 -12.16 -8.91
N GLU A 89 0.37 -13.05 -9.89
CA GLU A 89 0.05 -12.71 -11.29
C GLU A 89 -1.39 -12.19 -11.42
N LEU A 90 -2.37 -12.87 -10.80
CA LEU A 90 -3.76 -12.43 -10.76
C LEU A 90 -3.90 -11.02 -10.16
N THR A 91 -3.19 -10.74 -9.07
CA THR A 91 -3.17 -9.42 -8.45
C THR A 91 -2.66 -8.34 -9.42
N ASN A 92 -1.61 -8.67 -10.19
CA ASN A 92 -1.09 -7.79 -11.23
C ASN A 92 -2.09 -7.56 -12.36
N TYR A 93 -2.80 -8.61 -12.82
CA TYR A 93 -3.84 -8.47 -13.83
C TYR A 93 -4.98 -7.58 -13.36
N VAL A 94 -5.47 -7.77 -12.12
CA VAL A 94 -6.51 -6.92 -11.54
C VAL A 94 -6.07 -5.46 -11.50
N ARG A 95 -4.83 -5.17 -11.10
CA ARG A 95 -4.28 -3.81 -11.07
C ARG A 95 -4.20 -3.21 -12.47
N LYS A 96 -3.69 -3.95 -13.46
CA LYS A 96 -3.61 -3.50 -14.86
C LYS A 96 -4.99 -3.25 -15.45
N THR A 97 -5.96 -4.11 -15.15
CA THR A 97 -7.34 -3.97 -15.62
C THR A 97 -8.00 -2.71 -15.05
N LYS A 98 -7.84 -2.46 -13.75
CA LYS A 98 -8.33 -1.22 -13.12
C LYS A 98 -7.73 0.03 -13.78
N SER A 99 -6.41 0.03 -14.01
CA SER A 99 -5.75 1.15 -14.71
C SER A 99 -6.33 1.33 -16.11
N LYS A 100 -6.47 0.25 -16.87
CA LYS A 100 -7.00 0.31 -18.23
C LYS A 100 -8.44 0.83 -18.30
N ILE A 101 -9.28 0.44 -17.34
CA ILE A 101 -10.66 0.95 -17.25
C ILE A 101 -10.64 2.46 -17.00
N LEU A 102 -9.80 2.93 -16.08
CA LEU A 102 -9.64 4.36 -15.82
C LEU A 102 -9.12 5.11 -17.04
N ASP A 103 -8.11 4.59 -17.74
CA ASP A 103 -7.57 5.19 -18.97
C ASP A 103 -8.64 5.32 -20.05
N LEU A 104 -9.48 4.29 -20.23
CA LEU A 104 -10.61 4.35 -21.15
C LEU A 104 -11.65 5.40 -20.73
N ALA A 105 -11.93 5.52 -19.42
CA ALA A 105 -12.87 6.50 -18.89
C ALA A 105 -12.41 7.94 -19.14
N ILE A 106 -11.18 8.26 -18.72
CA ILE A 106 -10.63 9.63 -18.85
C ILE A 106 -10.27 10.03 -20.29
N SER A 107 -10.16 9.06 -21.20
CA SER A 107 -10.00 9.34 -22.65
C SER A 107 -11.34 9.37 -23.43
N GLY A 108 -12.46 9.26 -22.72
CA GLY A 108 -13.79 9.30 -23.34
C GLY A 108 -14.16 8.07 -24.17
N LYS A 109 -13.46 6.93 -23.95
CA LYS A 109 -13.65 5.68 -24.70
C LYS A 109 -14.45 4.62 -23.94
N LEU A 110 -14.77 4.86 -22.65
CA LEU A 110 -15.50 3.90 -21.83
C LEU A 110 -17.01 3.93 -22.11
N VAL A 111 -17.55 5.11 -22.38
CA VAL A 111 -18.98 5.31 -22.68
C VAL A 111 -19.16 5.98 -24.04
N LEU A 112 -20.29 5.70 -24.68
CA LEU A 112 -20.62 6.35 -25.95
C LEU A 112 -20.85 7.86 -25.73
N GLN A 113 -20.29 8.68 -26.60
CA GLN A 113 -20.51 10.13 -26.59
C GLN A 113 -21.95 10.42 -27.03
N ASN A 114 -22.66 11.26 -26.26
CA ASN A 114 -23.99 11.72 -26.64
C ASN A 114 -23.88 13.11 -27.31
N PRO A 115 -24.21 13.24 -28.60
CA PRO A 115 -24.09 14.53 -29.31
C PRO A 115 -25.05 15.61 -28.81
N ASN A 116 -26.07 15.24 -28.04
CA ASN A 116 -27.01 16.17 -27.43
C ASN A 116 -26.52 16.75 -26.09
N ASN A 117 -25.41 16.26 -25.56
CA ASN A 117 -24.83 16.83 -24.35
C ASN A 117 -24.20 18.17 -24.65
N GLU A 118 -24.36 19.13 -23.73
CA GLU A 118 -23.68 20.42 -23.80
C GLU A 118 -22.15 20.20 -23.78
N PRO A 119 -21.39 20.80 -24.69
CA PRO A 119 -19.92 20.75 -24.67
C PRO A 119 -19.35 21.32 -23.38
N ALA A 120 -18.26 20.73 -22.87
CA ALA A 120 -17.63 21.14 -21.62
C ALA A 120 -17.18 22.61 -21.61
N ILE A 121 -16.87 23.19 -22.78
CA ILE A 121 -16.50 24.60 -22.90
C ILE A 121 -17.64 25.55 -22.48
N GLU A 122 -18.89 25.20 -22.72
CA GLU A 122 -20.04 26.03 -22.34
C GLU A 122 -20.26 26.01 -20.82
N LEU A 123 -20.08 24.84 -20.19
CA LEU A 123 -20.05 24.74 -18.73
C LEU A 123 -18.97 25.65 -18.13
N LEU A 124 -17.76 25.59 -18.68
CA LEU A 124 -16.63 26.37 -18.17
C LEU A 124 -16.86 27.88 -18.32
N LYS A 125 -17.42 28.34 -19.44
CA LYS A 125 -17.78 29.76 -19.63
C LYS A 125 -18.83 30.23 -18.61
N ARG A 126 -19.74 29.37 -18.17
CA ARG A 126 -20.70 29.73 -17.11
C ARG A 126 -20.05 29.86 -15.73
N ILE A 127 -19.10 28.98 -15.42
CA ILE A 127 -18.35 29.00 -14.15
C ILE A 127 -17.38 30.18 -14.12
N ASN A 128 -16.64 30.37 -15.21
CA ASN A 128 -15.66 31.44 -15.37
C ASN A 128 -15.80 32.07 -16.78
N PRO A 129 -16.50 33.21 -16.92
CA PRO A 129 -16.68 33.87 -18.20
C PRO A 129 -15.38 34.29 -18.90
N ALA A 130 -14.30 34.44 -18.13
CA ALA A 130 -12.98 34.78 -18.66
C ALA A 130 -12.14 33.54 -19.01
N PHE A 131 -12.72 32.30 -18.86
CA PHE A 131 -12.02 31.09 -19.16
C PHE A 131 -11.51 31.06 -20.60
N LYS A 132 -10.23 30.74 -20.71
CA LYS A 132 -9.61 30.41 -22.00
C LYS A 132 -9.13 28.99 -21.94
N PRO A 133 -9.38 28.16 -22.97
CA PRO A 133 -8.82 26.79 -23.02
C PRO A 133 -7.33 26.86 -22.72
N CYS A 134 -6.88 25.94 -21.89
CA CYS A 134 -5.51 25.93 -21.41
C CYS A 134 -4.56 25.80 -22.60
N ASP A 135 -3.86 26.87 -22.91
CA ASP A 135 -2.65 26.85 -23.70
C ASP A 135 -1.57 26.34 -22.77
N ASN A 136 -1.42 25.00 -22.77
CA ASN A 136 -0.53 24.31 -21.83
C ASN A 136 0.92 24.57 -22.14
N SER A 137 1.40 25.79 -21.86
CA SER A 137 2.83 26.13 -21.89
C SER A 137 3.70 25.20 -20.99
N HIS A 138 3.09 24.41 -20.11
CA HIS A 138 3.74 23.40 -19.27
C HIS A 138 3.72 21.98 -19.85
N TYR A 139 2.92 21.73 -20.89
CA TYR A 139 2.88 20.44 -21.57
C TYR A 139 3.12 20.71 -23.06
N GLU A 140 4.32 20.46 -23.53
CA GLU A 140 4.66 20.54 -24.96
C GLU A 140 3.78 19.61 -25.82
N ASN A 141 3.19 18.54 -25.19
CA ASN A 141 2.22 17.64 -25.79
C ASN A 141 1.15 17.24 -24.79
N LEU A 142 -0.12 17.30 -25.19
CA LEU A 142 -1.22 16.75 -24.40
C LEU A 142 -1.02 15.23 -24.23
N PRO A 143 -1.36 14.64 -23.07
CA PRO A 143 -1.11 13.23 -22.79
C PRO A 143 -1.79 12.26 -23.77
N PHE A 144 -2.96 12.63 -24.28
CA PHE A 144 -3.76 11.84 -25.24
C PHE A 144 -4.86 12.72 -25.87
N GLU A 145 -5.43 12.22 -26.95
CA GLU A 145 -6.58 12.85 -27.60
C GLU A 145 -7.87 12.60 -26.80
N ILE A 146 -8.70 13.61 -26.68
CA ILE A 146 -10.00 13.57 -26.02
C ILE A 146 -11.11 13.83 -27.04
N PRO A 147 -12.40 13.44 -26.77
CA PRO A 147 -13.52 13.76 -27.62
C PRO A 147 -13.66 15.26 -27.88
N SER A 148 -14.21 15.64 -29.04
CA SER A 148 -14.35 17.03 -29.45
C SER A 148 -15.25 17.88 -28.55
N THR A 149 -16.10 17.23 -27.74
CA THR A 149 -16.97 17.90 -26.76
C THR A 149 -16.28 18.14 -25.41
N TRP A 150 -15.10 17.59 -25.23
CA TRP A 150 -14.30 17.72 -24.01
C TRP A 150 -13.25 18.83 -24.17
N VAL A 151 -12.74 19.30 -23.06
CA VAL A 151 -11.68 20.32 -23.03
C VAL A 151 -10.69 20.02 -21.90
N TRP A 152 -9.42 20.27 -22.18
CA TRP A 152 -8.37 20.22 -21.15
C TRP A 152 -8.42 21.48 -20.28
N VAL A 153 -8.42 21.31 -18.97
CA VAL A 153 -8.46 22.41 -17.99
C VAL A 153 -7.45 22.16 -16.88
N SER A 154 -7.00 23.23 -16.24
CA SER A 154 -6.24 23.10 -15.01
C SER A 154 -7.16 22.84 -13.81
N HIS A 155 -6.63 22.24 -12.75
CA HIS A 155 -7.40 22.07 -11.51
C HIS A 155 -7.89 23.41 -10.96
N ASN A 156 -7.11 24.49 -11.10
CA ASN A 156 -7.47 25.83 -10.61
C ASN A 156 -8.71 26.41 -11.29
N ASP A 157 -9.07 25.93 -12.49
CA ASP A 157 -10.26 26.38 -13.20
C ASP A 157 -11.54 25.72 -12.68
N MET A 158 -11.42 24.57 -12.01
CA MET A 158 -12.55 23.71 -11.65
C MET A 158 -12.73 23.52 -10.15
N LEU A 159 -11.67 23.67 -9.37
CA LEU A 159 -11.71 23.34 -7.95
C LEU A 159 -10.75 24.21 -7.13
N GLU A 160 -10.96 24.25 -5.85
CA GLU A 160 -10.08 24.88 -4.89
C GLU A 160 -9.20 23.84 -4.20
N ILE A 161 -7.90 24.10 -4.11
CA ILE A 161 -6.93 23.23 -3.44
C ILE A 161 -6.53 23.87 -2.11
N SER A 162 -6.86 23.22 -1.01
CA SER A 162 -6.51 23.67 0.33
C SER A 162 -5.48 22.74 0.96
N GLY A 163 -4.42 23.28 1.55
CA GLY A 163 -3.46 22.47 2.32
C GLY A 163 -3.96 22.15 3.72
N GLY A 164 -3.47 21.06 4.28
CA GLY A 164 -3.73 20.68 5.67
C GLY A 164 -2.90 21.46 6.68
N ALA A 165 -3.18 21.26 7.96
CA ALA A 165 -2.44 21.80 9.10
C ALA A 165 -1.90 20.67 9.98
N GLN A 166 -0.78 20.93 10.67
CA GLN A 166 -0.18 19.98 11.62
C GLN A 166 -0.43 20.50 13.04
N PRO A 167 -1.39 19.92 13.78
CA PRO A 167 -1.58 20.25 15.18
C PRO A 167 -0.45 19.69 16.05
N PRO A 168 -0.23 20.22 17.26
CA PRO A 168 0.76 19.69 18.20
C PRO A 168 0.49 18.23 18.56
N LYS A 169 1.54 17.42 18.61
CA LYS A 169 1.41 15.99 18.96
C LYS A 169 0.86 15.77 20.38
N SER A 170 1.04 16.73 21.29
CA SER A 170 0.48 16.71 22.65
C SER A 170 -1.05 16.66 22.69
N GLU A 171 -1.70 17.07 21.62
CA GLU A 171 -3.17 17.07 21.50
C GLU A 171 -3.73 15.78 20.91
N PHE A 172 -2.87 14.86 20.45
CA PHE A 172 -3.28 13.62 19.82
C PHE A 172 -3.91 12.67 20.82
N SER A 173 -5.03 12.07 20.42
CA SER A 173 -5.70 11.00 21.15
C SER A 173 -6.01 9.86 20.20
N GLU A 174 -5.74 8.64 20.62
CA GLU A 174 -6.12 7.41 19.87
C GLU A 174 -7.59 7.05 20.10
N ILE A 175 -8.22 7.68 21.12
CA ILE A 175 -9.59 7.43 21.49
C ILE A 175 -10.43 8.67 21.16
N MET A 176 -11.57 8.46 20.47
CA MET A 176 -12.55 9.51 20.25
C MET A 176 -13.13 10.01 21.58
N LYS A 177 -13.17 11.34 21.76
CA LYS A 177 -13.72 12.01 22.93
C LYS A 177 -14.76 13.04 22.50
N PRO A 178 -15.73 13.41 23.37
CA PRO A 178 -16.60 14.54 23.09
C PRO A 178 -15.80 15.82 22.80
N GLY A 179 -16.15 16.54 21.74
CA GLY A 179 -15.44 17.75 21.31
C GLY A 179 -14.13 17.49 20.55
N TYR A 180 -13.87 16.24 20.15
CA TYR A 180 -12.74 15.88 19.31
C TYR A 180 -13.20 15.60 17.86
N ILE A 181 -12.29 15.78 16.91
CA ILE A 181 -12.49 15.52 15.49
C ILE A 181 -11.37 14.61 14.97
N ARG A 182 -11.66 13.76 13.98
CA ARG A 182 -10.68 12.93 13.32
C ARG A 182 -9.58 13.76 12.66
N LEU A 183 -8.31 13.39 12.87
CA LEU A 183 -7.17 13.91 12.15
C LEU A 183 -6.75 12.93 11.06
N TYR A 184 -6.98 13.26 9.79
CA TYR A 184 -6.45 12.48 8.68
C TYR A 184 -4.97 12.75 8.47
N GLN A 185 -4.20 11.67 8.37
CA GLN A 185 -2.76 11.69 8.14
C GLN A 185 -2.40 10.77 6.96
N ILE A 186 -1.19 10.89 6.43
CA ILE A 186 -0.70 10.05 5.31
C ILE A 186 -0.86 8.55 5.59
N ARG A 187 -0.67 8.11 6.83
CA ARG A 187 -0.85 6.71 7.24
C ARG A 187 -2.28 6.19 7.13
N ASP A 188 -3.27 7.07 7.10
CA ASP A 188 -4.69 6.69 6.93
C ASP A 188 -5.01 6.19 5.52
N TYR A 189 -4.08 6.40 4.55
CA TYR A 189 -4.17 5.86 3.19
C TYR A 189 -3.65 4.42 3.07
N GLY A 190 -3.19 3.81 4.17
CA GLY A 190 -2.76 2.42 4.23
C GLY A 190 -3.90 1.43 4.47
N GLU A 191 -3.60 0.14 4.37
CA GLU A 191 -4.56 -0.95 4.59
C GLU A 191 -5.05 -1.04 6.05
N LYS A 192 -4.25 -0.55 7.00
CA LYS A 192 -4.55 -0.56 8.43
C LYS A 192 -4.41 0.85 9.01
N PRO A 193 -5.42 1.71 8.81
CA PRO A 193 -5.39 3.06 9.36
C PRO A 193 -5.43 3.02 10.89
N ILE A 194 -4.64 3.88 11.53
CA ILE A 194 -4.66 4.08 12.98
C ILE A 194 -5.33 5.43 13.22
N PRO A 195 -6.60 5.45 13.70
CA PRO A 195 -7.33 6.67 13.93
C PRO A 195 -6.65 7.56 15.00
N ILE A 196 -6.47 8.84 14.67
CA ILE A 196 -6.05 9.87 15.61
C ILE A 196 -7.12 10.96 15.65
N TYR A 197 -7.34 11.50 16.84
CA TYR A 197 -8.32 12.55 17.10
C TYR A 197 -7.63 13.73 17.78
N ILE A 198 -8.13 14.95 17.52
CA ILE A 198 -7.66 16.19 18.16
C ILE A 198 -8.86 17.00 18.64
N PRO A 199 -8.67 17.95 19.59
CA PRO A 199 -9.74 18.86 19.98
C PRO A 199 -10.27 19.65 18.77
N LEU A 200 -11.59 19.76 18.65
CA LEU A 200 -12.22 20.55 17.57
C LEU A 200 -11.79 22.03 17.63
N SER A 201 -11.51 22.54 18.83
CA SER A 201 -11.05 23.93 19.06
C SER A 201 -9.70 24.25 18.40
N THR A 202 -8.86 23.24 18.17
CA THR A 202 -7.54 23.38 17.53
C THR A 202 -7.53 22.94 16.06
N ALA A 203 -8.65 22.45 15.57
CA ALA A 203 -8.83 22.03 14.19
C ALA A 203 -8.97 23.22 13.25
N SER A 204 -7.87 23.69 12.67
CA SER A 204 -7.83 24.87 11.79
C SER A 204 -8.17 24.58 10.33
N LYS A 205 -8.08 23.35 9.89
CA LYS A 205 -8.33 22.89 8.51
C LYS A 205 -9.24 21.68 8.54
N THR A 206 -10.51 21.89 8.27
CA THR A 206 -11.54 20.85 8.31
C THR A 206 -12.02 20.51 6.90
N THR A 207 -12.53 19.31 6.73
CA THR A 207 -13.21 18.83 5.53
C THR A 207 -14.67 18.56 5.84
N VAL A 208 -15.47 18.46 4.80
CA VAL A 208 -16.85 18.00 4.87
C VAL A 208 -16.99 16.69 4.11
N LYS A 209 -18.11 15.99 4.35
CA LYS A 209 -18.42 14.77 3.60
C LYS A 209 -18.42 15.04 2.09
N GLY A 210 -17.71 14.20 1.36
CA GLY A 210 -17.58 14.31 -0.09
C GLY A 210 -16.33 15.03 -0.57
N ASP A 211 -15.61 15.72 0.31
CA ASP A 211 -14.32 16.31 -0.06
C ASP A 211 -13.33 15.21 -0.46
N ILE A 212 -12.54 15.50 -1.48
CA ILE A 212 -11.51 14.59 -1.99
C ILE A 212 -10.18 14.94 -1.31
N LEU A 213 -9.55 13.95 -0.72
CA LEU A 213 -8.26 14.08 -0.04
C LEU A 213 -7.15 13.45 -0.89
N LEU A 214 -6.06 14.19 -1.09
CA LEU A 214 -4.89 13.77 -1.88
C LEU A 214 -3.64 13.77 -1.02
N ALA A 215 -2.92 12.65 -0.96
CA ALA A 215 -1.66 12.55 -0.26
C ALA A 215 -0.51 13.23 -1.04
N ARG A 216 0.26 14.11 -0.36
CA ARG A 216 1.33 14.92 -0.97
C ARG A 216 2.73 14.41 -0.71
N TYR A 217 2.96 13.53 0.27
CA TYR A 217 4.28 13.13 0.72
C TYR A 217 4.43 11.62 0.92
N GLY A 218 5.68 11.16 0.87
CA GLY A 218 6.08 9.82 1.27
C GLY A 218 5.55 8.71 0.38
N GLY A 219 5.52 7.50 0.90
CA GLY A 219 5.09 6.30 0.17
C GLY A 219 3.60 6.26 -0.22
N SER A 220 2.81 7.24 0.23
CA SER A 220 1.40 7.41 -0.16
C SER A 220 1.18 8.50 -1.19
N LEU A 221 2.24 9.11 -1.74
CA LEU A 221 2.14 10.17 -2.73
C LEU A 221 1.18 9.80 -3.87
N GLY A 222 0.22 10.69 -4.17
CA GLY A 222 -0.77 10.50 -5.23
C GLY A 222 -1.97 9.62 -4.86
N LYS A 223 -1.99 8.99 -3.68
CA LYS A 223 -3.19 8.28 -3.22
C LYS A 223 -4.31 9.24 -2.90
N VAL A 224 -5.54 8.83 -3.25
CA VAL A 224 -6.76 9.63 -3.14
C VAL A 224 -7.81 8.86 -2.37
N PHE A 225 -8.58 9.54 -1.52
CA PHE A 225 -9.81 9.03 -0.95
C PHE A 225 -10.83 10.15 -0.71
N ILE A 226 -12.09 9.77 -0.48
CA ILE A 226 -13.20 10.69 -0.24
C ILE A 226 -13.48 10.71 1.27
N ALA A 227 -13.68 11.90 1.83
CA ALA A 227 -14.13 12.06 3.21
C ALA A 227 -15.58 11.56 3.33
N GLU A 228 -15.81 10.45 4.06
CA GLU A 228 -17.12 9.78 4.10
C GLU A 228 -18.03 10.33 5.18
N ASP A 229 -17.50 10.58 6.39
CA ASP A 229 -18.29 10.93 7.56
C ASP A 229 -17.78 12.17 8.30
N GLY A 230 -18.66 13.18 8.40
CA GLY A 230 -18.42 14.35 9.25
C GLY A 230 -17.31 15.28 8.78
N ALA A 231 -16.91 16.19 9.67
CA ALA A 231 -15.81 17.10 9.44
C ALA A 231 -14.50 16.52 9.98
N TYR A 232 -13.43 16.63 9.22
CA TYR A 232 -12.12 16.11 9.57
C TYR A 232 -11.06 17.20 9.51
N CYS A 233 -10.13 17.18 10.45
CA CYS A 233 -8.92 17.98 10.36
C CYS A 233 -7.89 17.24 9.49
N VAL A 234 -7.22 17.99 8.63
CA VAL A 234 -6.28 17.44 7.64
C VAL A 234 -4.86 17.80 8.03
N ALA A 235 -4.00 16.81 8.22
CA ALA A 235 -2.57 17.01 8.47
C ALA A 235 -1.85 17.60 7.25
N THR A 236 -0.67 18.19 7.45
CA THR A 236 0.12 18.90 6.41
C THR A 236 0.39 18.05 5.16
N GLY A 237 0.48 16.72 5.32
CA GLY A 237 0.75 15.81 4.21
C GLY A 237 -0.45 15.51 3.30
N VAL A 238 -1.61 16.11 3.56
CA VAL A 238 -2.86 15.87 2.83
C VAL A 238 -3.38 17.18 2.26
N VAL A 239 -3.94 17.14 1.08
CA VAL A 239 -4.60 18.26 0.41
C VAL A 239 -6.08 17.96 0.26
N VAL A 240 -6.91 18.95 0.47
CA VAL A 240 -8.35 18.89 0.23
C VAL A 240 -8.64 19.50 -1.13
N LEU A 241 -9.39 18.79 -1.95
CA LEU A 241 -9.92 19.27 -3.21
C LEU A 241 -11.41 19.58 -2.99
N CYS A 242 -11.75 20.85 -2.90
CA CYS A 242 -13.13 21.30 -2.71
C CYS A 242 -13.74 21.66 -4.08
N LEU A 243 -14.95 21.18 -4.34
CA LEU A 243 -15.74 21.62 -5.48
C LEU A 243 -16.26 23.05 -5.18
N ARG A 244 -16.00 23.98 -6.10
CA ARG A 244 -16.57 25.34 -6.06
C ARG A 244 -17.97 25.39 -6.61
#